data_f542e263c1f3d13a22283fed8dc3e599
#
_entry.id   f542e263c1f3d13a22283fed8dc3e599
#
_cell.length_a   1.000
_cell.length_b   1.000
_cell.length_c   1.000
_cell.angle_alpha   90.00
_cell.angle_beta   90.00
_cell.angle_gamma   90.00
#
_symmetry.space_group_name_H-M   'P 1'
#
loop_
_entity.id
_entity.type
_entity.pdbx_description
1 polymer ?
#
loop_
_entity_poly.entity_id
_entity_poly.type
_entity_poly.pdbx_seq_one_letter_code
_entity_poly.pdbx_strand_id
1 'polypeptide(L)'
;MGYLINPVRFDDREAVNVIPDLLPSTGSVVQGVEKIVDRIGSRFSQGLLLVDGYMTSSIEKVAWLIAERTDTRSVVDIRTFYKPSPVIDALVSECLPEDRKSDPELIYGKLFSGTIQDFLDSEKVENFLKNLDPNEKTILYGYGCIDDRFTGFAEKS
;
A
#
# COMPACT_ATOMS: atom_id res chain seq x y z
N MET A 1 -9.47 21.83 3.10
CA MET A 1 -8.32 21.01 3.53
C MET A 1 -7.40 21.92 4.34
N GLY A 2 -7.25 21.66 5.64
CA GLY A 2 -6.28 22.37 6.46
C GLY A 2 -4.89 21.78 6.20
N TYR A 3 -3.89 22.63 6.01
CA TYR A 3 -2.52 22.19 5.96
C TYR A 3 -2.11 21.69 7.35
N LEU A 4 -1.46 20.53 7.41
CA LEU A 4 -0.92 19.97 8.66
C LEU A 4 0.18 20.83 9.28
N ILE A 5 0.80 21.70 8.48
CA ILE A 5 1.85 22.63 8.88
C ILE A 5 1.53 23.98 8.26
N ASN A 6 1.41 25.02 9.06
CA ASN A 6 1.33 26.38 8.56
C ASN A 6 2.72 26.79 8.04
N PRO A 7 2.88 27.09 6.74
CA PRO A 7 4.15 27.53 6.22
C PRO A 7 4.49 28.89 6.87
N VAL A 8 5.60 28.92 7.54
CA VAL A 8 6.16 30.15 8.08
C VAL A 8 6.89 30.87 6.94
N ARG A 9 6.82 32.20 6.91
CA ARG A 9 7.55 32.99 5.91
C ARG A 9 9.04 32.71 6.04
N PHE A 10 9.69 32.43 4.92
CA PHE A 10 11.10 32.05 4.85
C PHE A 10 12.06 33.14 5.29
N ASP A 11 11.61 34.40 5.34
CA ASP A 11 12.34 35.61 5.70
C ASP A 11 12.22 35.98 7.20
N ASP A 12 11.38 35.28 7.94
CA ASP A 12 11.27 35.49 9.38
C ASP A 12 12.21 34.53 10.14
N ARG A 13 13.28 35.08 10.67
CA ARG A 13 14.31 34.34 11.41
C ARG A 13 13.84 33.81 12.78
N GLU A 14 12.78 34.36 13.31
CA GLU A 14 12.19 33.94 14.59
C GLU A 14 10.95 33.08 14.41
N ALA A 15 10.54 32.86 13.17
CA ALA A 15 9.38 32.05 12.87
C ALA A 15 9.66 30.60 13.18
N VAL A 16 8.92 30.05 14.11
CA VAL A 16 8.91 28.63 14.42
C VAL A 16 7.69 27.99 13.74
N ASN A 17 7.89 26.86 13.03
CA ASN A 17 6.80 26.06 12.55
C ASN A 17 6.03 25.51 13.76
N VAL A 18 4.95 26.16 14.11
CA VAL A 18 4.03 25.66 15.13
C VAL A 18 3.23 24.53 14.51
N ILE A 19 3.57 23.31 14.88
CA ILE A 19 2.68 22.18 14.63
C ILE A 19 1.48 22.40 15.55
N PRO A 20 0.27 22.64 15.01
CA PRO A 20 -0.91 22.75 15.85
C PRO A 20 -1.00 21.52 16.73
N ASP A 21 -1.31 21.69 18.02
CA ASP A 21 -1.59 20.60 18.94
C ASP A 21 -2.78 19.79 18.42
N LEU A 22 -2.50 18.90 17.46
CA LEU A 22 -3.40 17.84 17.08
C LEU A 22 -3.34 16.80 18.19
N LEU A 23 -3.88 17.17 19.37
CA LEU A 23 -4.11 16.16 20.40
C LEU A 23 -5.11 15.15 19.81
N PRO A 24 -4.66 13.93 19.51
CA PRO A 24 -5.59 12.89 19.08
C PRO A 24 -6.63 12.76 20.19
N SER A 25 -7.89 12.73 19.81
CA SER A 25 -8.97 12.48 20.77
C SER A 25 -8.62 11.21 21.55
N THR A 26 -8.79 11.26 22.86
CA THR A 26 -8.47 10.15 23.77
C THR A 26 -9.06 8.84 23.22
N GLY A 27 -8.21 7.85 22.94
CA GLY A 27 -8.62 6.57 22.34
C GLY A 27 -8.56 6.48 20.81
N SER A 28 -8.18 7.55 20.08
CA SER A 28 -8.02 7.51 18.62
C SER A 28 -6.70 6.89 18.17
N VAL A 29 -5.67 6.91 19.02
CA VAL A 29 -4.35 6.35 18.73
C VAL A 29 -4.17 5.03 19.45
N VAL A 30 -3.76 4.01 18.70
CA VAL A 30 -3.39 2.70 19.24
C VAL A 30 -1.91 2.51 19.09
N GLN A 31 -1.21 2.25 20.19
CA GLN A 31 0.22 2.03 20.22
C GLN A 31 0.55 0.58 20.58
N GLY A 32 1.53 0.02 19.86
CA GLY A 32 1.99 -1.36 20.05
C GLY A 32 1.37 -2.33 19.04
N VAL A 33 2.22 -3.22 18.51
CA VAL A 33 1.85 -4.15 17.43
C VAL A 33 0.66 -5.02 17.80
N GLU A 34 0.65 -5.62 18.97
CA GLU A 34 -0.43 -6.49 19.42
C GLU A 34 -1.79 -5.79 19.46
N LYS A 35 -1.83 -4.60 20.06
CA LYS A 35 -3.07 -3.82 20.12
C LYS A 35 -3.58 -3.37 18.76
N ILE A 36 -2.66 -3.07 17.83
CA ILE A 36 -3.01 -2.70 16.45
C ILE A 36 -3.62 -3.90 15.75
N VAL A 37 -2.96 -5.06 15.85
CA VAL A 37 -3.43 -6.31 15.23
C VAL A 37 -4.76 -6.75 15.84
N ASP A 38 -4.95 -6.64 17.16
CA ASP A 38 -6.22 -6.89 17.82
C ASP A 38 -7.35 -5.99 17.31
N ARG A 39 -7.04 -4.70 17.13
CA ARG A 39 -8.03 -3.75 16.62
C ARG A 39 -8.41 -4.02 15.16
N ILE A 40 -7.46 -4.44 14.34
CA ILE A 40 -7.72 -4.87 12.97
C ILE A 40 -8.55 -6.14 12.98
N GLY A 41 -8.12 -7.15 13.73
CA GLY A 41 -8.78 -8.44 13.85
C GLY A 41 -10.22 -8.35 14.36
N SER A 42 -10.50 -7.42 15.29
CA SER A 42 -11.87 -7.21 15.79
C SER A 42 -12.86 -6.66 14.74
N ARG A 43 -12.33 -6.14 13.63
CA ARG A 43 -13.13 -5.58 12.52
C ARG A 43 -13.13 -6.46 11.28
N PHE A 44 -12.18 -7.36 11.18
CA PHE A 44 -12.04 -8.28 10.05
C PHE A 44 -12.71 -9.61 10.37
N SER A 45 -13.99 -9.73 10.07
CA SER A 45 -14.80 -10.92 10.30
C SER A 45 -14.88 -11.85 9.09
N GLN A 46 -14.87 -11.29 7.88
CA GLN A 46 -14.96 -12.01 6.61
C GLN A 46 -14.48 -11.12 5.46
N GLY A 47 -14.39 -11.66 4.25
CA GLY A 47 -14.09 -10.94 3.03
C GLY A 47 -12.59 -10.70 2.82
N LEU A 48 -12.26 -9.66 2.06
CA LEU A 48 -10.91 -9.35 1.63
C LEU A 48 -10.32 -8.19 2.44
N LEU A 49 -9.24 -8.45 3.17
CA LEU A 49 -8.44 -7.42 3.83
C LEU A 49 -7.23 -7.07 2.95
N LEU A 50 -7.07 -5.79 2.64
CA LEU A 50 -5.93 -5.27 1.91
C LEU A 50 -4.89 -4.69 2.88
N VAL A 51 -3.63 -5.13 2.77
CA VAL A 51 -2.52 -4.65 3.58
C VAL A 51 -1.45 -4.07 2.67
N ASP A 52 -1.52 -2.77 2.47
CA ASP A 52 -0.57 -2.04 1.63
C ASP A 52 0.45 -1.29 2.48
N GLY A 53 1.55 -0.91 1.86
CA GLY A 53 2.58 -0.09 2.48
C GLY A 53 3.75 0.17 1.54
N TYR A 54 4.70 0.95 2.01
CA TYR A 54 5.87 1.30 1.23
C TYR A 54 6.80 0.10 1.00
N MET A 55 7.51 0.07 -0.12
CA MET A 55 8.35 -1.07 -0.56
C MET A 55 9.37 -1.56 0.48
N THR A 56 9.83 -0.68 1.37
CA THR A 56 10.79 -1.01 2.42
C THR A 56 10.14 -1.37 3.76
N SER A 57 8.81 -1.32 3.85
CA SER A 57 8.10 -1.68 5.08
C SER A 57 7.94 -3.21 5.19
N SER A 58 7.85 -3.70 6.42
CA SER A 58 7.68 -5.13 6.71
C SER A 58 6.21 -5.58 6.52
N ILE A 59 5.62 -5.30 5.36
CA ILE A 59 4.20 -5.56 5.06
C ILE A 59 3.86 -7.03 5.24
N GLU A 60 4.70 -7.92 4.71
CA GLU A 60 4.54 -9.36 4.84
C GLU A 60 4.43 -9.79 6.31
N LYS A 61 5.33 -9.31 7.16
CA LYS A 61 5.29 -9.61 8.59
C LYS A 61 3.99 -9.14 9.24
N VAL A 62 3.51 -7.95 8.87
CA VAL A 62 2.25 -7.41 9.38
C VAL A 62 1.07 -8.27 8.93
N ALA A 63 1.04 -8.65 7.65
CA ALA A 63 -0.02 -9.51 7.10
C ALA A 63 -0.09 -10.85 7.83
N TRP A 64 1.05 -11.50 8.09
CA TRP A 64 1.11 -12.76 8.82
C TRP A 64 0.70 -12.62 10.28
N LEU A 65 1.08 -11.54 10.98
CA LEU A 65 0.61 -11.27 12.34
C LEU A 65 -0.91 -11.09 12.42
N ILE A 66 -1.50 -10.42 11.42
CA ILE A 66 -2.96 -10.29 11.32
C ILE A 66 -3.58 -11.66 11.05
N ALA A 67 -3.03 -12.43 10.12
CA ALA A 67 -3.53 -13.76 9.76
C ALA A 67 -3.54 -14.70 10.98
N GLU A 68 -2.47 -14.75 11.73
CA GLU A 68 -2.37 -15.53 12.96
C GLU A 68 -3.43 -15.12 13.98
N ARG A 69 -3.62 -13.82 14.18
CA ARG A 69 -4.57 -13.28 15.15
C ARG A 69 -6.03 -13.52 14.77
N THR A 70 -6.31 -13.57 13.47
CA THR A 70 -7.68 -13.72 12.92
C THR A 70 -8.01 -15.14 12.47
N ASP A 71 -7.11 -16.09 12.65
CA ASP A 71 -7.18 -17.45 12.11
C ASP A 71 -7.48 -17.47 10.59
N THR A 72 -6.81 -16.58 9.86
CA THR A 72 -6.96 -16.46 8.41
C THR A 72 -5.95 -17.37 7.71
N ARG A 73 -6.44 -18.29 6.88
CA ARG A 73 -5.59 -19.25 6.16
C ARG A 73 -5.18 -18.77 4.78
N SER A 74 -6.00 -17.93 4.17
CA SER A 74 -5.75 -17.39 2.83
C SER A 74 -4.97 -16.09 2.94
N VAL A 75 -3.65 -16.16 2.74
CA VAL A 75 -2.74 -14.99 2.73
C VAL A 75 -2.03 -14.96 1.39
N VAL A 76 -2.28 -13.91 0.61
CA VAL A 76 -1.86 -13.80 -0.79
C VAL A 76 -0.92 -12.62 -0.96
N ASP A 77 0.19 -12.84 -1.62
CA ASP A 77 1.14 -11.80 -2.00
C ASP A 77 0.76 -11.18 -3.35
N ILE A 78 0.64 -9.87 -3.43
CA ILE A 78 0.31 -9.14 -4.67
C ILE A 78 1.28 -9.45 -5.81
N ARG A 79 2.54 -9.80 -5.50
CA ARG A 79 3.57 -10.15 -6.48
C ARG A 79 3.16 -11.32 -7.39
N THR A 80 2.26 -12.18 -6.92
CA THR A 80 1.72 -13.30 -7.74
C THR A 80 0.93 -12.82 -8.96
N PHE A 81 0.41 -11.58 -8.89
CA PHE A 81 -0.35 -10.97 -9.96
C PHE A 81 0.49 -10.06 -10.86
N TYR A 82 1.74 -9.81 -10.56
CA TYR A 82 2.58 -9.00 -11.42
C TYR A 82 2.84 -9.69 -12.76
N LYS A 83 2.94 -8.88 -13.80
CA LYS A 83 3.42 -9.29 -15.11
C LYS A 83 4.86 -9.79 -14.98
N PRO A 84 5.33 -10.64 -15.91
CA PRO A 84 6.73 -11.06 -15.94
C PRO A 84 7.69 -9.87 -16.02
N SER A 85 8.84 -9.97 -15.33
CA SER A 85 9.83 -8.89 -15.29
C SER A 85 10.19 -8.30 -16.66
N PRO A 86 10.39 -9.09 -17.74
CA PRO A 86 10.69 -8.52 -19.05
C PRO A 86 9.58 -7.60 -19.60
N VAL A 87 8.31 -7.88 -19.25
CA VAL A 87 7.19 -7.05 -19.67
C VAL A 87 7.18 -5.74 -18.89
N ILE A 88 7.44 -5.81 -17.57
CA ILE A 88 7.55 -4.63 -16.72
C ILE A 88 8.76 -3.78 -17.16
N ASP A 89 9.90 -4.41 -17.42
CA ASP A 89 11.11 -3.72 -17.89
C ASP A 89 10.84 -2.97 -19.20
N ALA A 90 10.10 -3.58 -20.13
CA ALA A 90 9.69 -2.93 -21.36
C ALA A 90 8.79 -1.72 -21.13
N LEU A 91 7.82 -1.82 -20.20
CA LEU A 91 6.91 -0.73 -19.85
C LEU A 91 7.64 0.50 -19.28
N VAL A 92 8.68 0.29 -18.49
CA VAL A 92 9.43 1.37 -17.84
C VAL A 92 10.66 1.81 -18.61
N SER A 93 11.03 1.11 -19.69
CA SER A 93 12.28 1.33 -20.43
C SER A 93 12.43 2.78 -20.95
N GLU A 94 11.34 3.37 -21.41
CA GLU A 94 11.32 4.75 -21.93
C GLU A 94 11.48 5.81 -20.82
N CYS A 95 11.24 5.42 -19.58
CA CYS A 95 11.36 6.29 -18.41
C CYS A 95 12.76 6.26 -17.80
N LEU A 96 13.56 5.26 -18.15
CA LEU A 96 14.92 5.08 -17.62
C LEU A 96 15.91 5.74 -18.57
N PRO A 97 16.99 6.37 -18.04
CA PRO A 97 18.06 6.88 -18.88
C PRO A 97 18.78 5.72 -19.58
N GLU A 98 19.27 5.98 -20.81
CA GLU A 98 20.02 4.99 -21.61
C GLU A 98 21.27 4.48 -20.88
N ASP A 99 21.93 5.34 -20.12
CA ASP A 99 23.10 4.99 -19.31
C ASP A 99 22.87 5.25 -17.83
N ARG A 100 22.51 4.20 -17.09
CA ARG A 100 22.37 4.24 -15.63
C ARG A 100 23.68 4.53 -14.89
N LYS A 101 24.83 4.39 -15.54
CA LYS A 101 26.13 4.68 -14.91
C LYS A 101 26.40 6.18 -14.89
N SER A 102 25.91 6.91 -15.88
CA SER A 102 26.02 8.37 -15.94
C SER A 102 24.95 9.08 -15.12
N ASP A 103 23.86 8.39 -14.78
CA ASP A 103 22.78 8.92 -13.95
C ASP A 103 22.37 7.90 -12.83
N PRO A 104 23.28 7.61 -11.91
CA PRO A 104 23.05 6.59 -10.88
C PRO A 104 21.90 6.96 -9.92
N GLU A 105 21.57 8.24 -9.81
CA GLU A 105 20.49 8.74 -8.97
C GLU A 105 19.16 8.94 -9.73
N LEU A 106 19.13 8.61 -11.01
CA LEU A 106 17.97 8.73 -11.90
C LEU A 106 17.35 10.15 -11.93
N ILE A 107 18.23 11.17 -11.83
CA ILE A 107 17.80 12.58 -11.85
C ILE A 107 17.22 12.97 -13.21
N TYR A 108 17.73 12.38 -14.28
CA TYR A 108 17.31 12.66 -15.65
C TYR A 108 16.28 11.66 -16.20
N GLY A 109 15.83 10.73 -15.36
CA GLY A 109 14.73 9.83 -15.71
C GLY A 109 13.42 10.58 -15.96
N LYS A 110 12.57 10.01 -16.79
CA LYS A 110 11.21 10.52 -17.00
C LYS A 110 10.27 9.85 -16.03
N LEU A 111 9.27 10.60 -15.56
CA LEU A 111 8.19 10.01 -14.77
C LEU A 111 7.42 8.99 -15.62
N PHE A 112 7.16 7.83 -15.04
CA PHE A 112 6.26 6.87 -15.64
C PHE A 112 4.84 7.45 -15.65
N SER A 113 4.22 7.50 -16.82
CA SER A 113 2.88 8.06 -17.01
C SER A 113 1.75 7.08 -16.69
N GLY A 114 2.09 5.82 -16.46
CA GLY A 114 1.14 4.78 -16.09
C GLY A 114 0.85 4.72 -14.60
N THR A 115 0.14 3.68 -14.21
CA THR A 115 -0.26 3.40 -12.82
C THR A 115 0.25 2.03 -12.40
N ILE A 116 0.09 1.70 -11.13
CA ILE A 116 0.43 0.35 -10.61
C ILE A 116 -0.38 -0.75 -11.32
N GLN A 117 -1.57 -0.42 -11.83
CA GLN A 117 -2.42 -1.35 -12.57
C GLN A 117 -1.75 -1.87 -13.83
N ASP A 118 -0.90 -1.05 -14.46
CA ASP A 118 -0.19 -1.43 -15.68
C ASP A 118 0.85 -2.53 -15.45
N PHE A 119 1.29 -2.71 -14.20
CA PHE A 119 2.20 -3.78 -13.81
C PHE A 119 1.49 -5.09 -13.47
N LEU A 120 0.17 -5.05 -13.23
CA LEU A 120 -0.62 -6.24 -12.87
C LEU A 120 -1.15 -6.96 -14.11
N ASP A 121 -1.17 -8.28 -14.04
CA ASP A 121 -1.80 -9.16 -15.01
C ASP A 121 -3.32 -9.20 -14.75
N SER A 122 -4.07 -8.54 -15.60
CA SER A 122 -5.51 -8.39 -15.44
C SER A 122 -6.25 -9.73 -15.40
N GLU A 123 -5.82 -10.73 -16.18
CA GLU A 123 -6.45 -12.04 -16.19
C GLU A 123 -6.26 -12.77 -14.85
N LYS A 124 -5.06 -12.71 -14.29
CA LYS A 124 -4.79 -13.29 -12.97
C LYS A 124 -5.61 -12.60 -11.87
N VAL A 125 -5.69 -11.26 -11.90
CA VAL A 125 -6.47 -10.48 -10.94
C VAL A 125 -7.96 -10.84 -11.03
N GLU A 126 -8.52 -10.87 -12.25
CA GLU A 126 -9.92 -11.22 -12.45
C GLU A 126 -10.23 -12.66 -12.00
N ASN A 127 -9.35 -13.61 -12.33
CA ASN A 127 -9.50 -15.00 -11.92
C ASN A 127 -9.45 -15.14 -10.40
N PHE A 128 -8.56 -14.43 -9.74
CA PHE A 128 -8.49 -14.38 -8.28
C PHE A 128 -9.80 -13.86 -7.69
N LEU A 129 -10.28 -12.69 -8.14
CA LEU A 129 -11.51 -12.08 -7.63
C LEU A 129 -12.76 -12.91 -7.88
N LYS A 130 -12.84 -13.59 -9.02
CA LYS A 130 -13.97 -14.52 -9.35
C LYS A 130 -14.03 -15.74 -8.42
N ASN A 131 -12.87 -16.20 -7.94
CA ASN A 131 -12.78 -17.39 -7.08
C ASN A 131 -12.76 -17.05 -5.60
N LEU A 132 -12.84 -15.78 -5.23
CA LEU A 132 -12.79 -15.33 -3.86
C LEU A 132 -14.17 -15.51 -3.22
N ASP A 133 -14.22 -16.22 -2.09
CA ASP A 133 -15.44 -16.33 -1.31
C ASP A 133 -15.56 -15.12 -0.37
N PRO A 134 -16.59 -14.28 -0.50
CA PRO A 134 -16.78 -13.12 0.37
C PRO A 134 -17.09 -13.49 1.82
N ASN A 135 -17.44 -14.74 2.11
CA ASN A 135 -17.72 -15.22 3.47
C ASN A 135 -16.45 -15.75 4.16
N GLU A 136 -15.40 -16.02 3.40
CA GLU A 136 -14.13 -16.45 3.93
C GLU A 136 -13.16 -15.28 4.12
N LYS A 137 -12.28 -15.38 5.11
CA LYS A 137 -11.24 -14.37 5.34
C LYS A 137 -10.09 -14.58 4.38
N THR A 138 -9.76 -13.56 3.60
CA THR A 138 -8.55 -13.52 2.76
C THR A 138 -7.79 -12.23 3.00
N ILE A 139 -6.47 -12.33 3.17
CA ILE A 139 -5.57 -11.18 3.27
C ILE A 139 -4.77 -11.10 1.98
N LEU A 140 -4.87 -9.97 1.28
CA LEU A 140 -4.01 -9.63 0.16
C LEU A 140 -3.03 -8.56 0.63
N TYR A 141 -1.73 -8.80 0.50
CA TYR A 141 -0.72 -7.86 0.97
C TYR A 141 0.31 -7.53 -0.10
N GLY A 142 0.92 -6.38 0.07
CA GLY A 142 2.05 -5.91 -0.73
C GLY A 142 1.80 -4.59 -1.44
N TYR A 143 2.84 -4.03 -2.02
CA TYR A 143 2.79 -2.74 -2.68
C TYR A 143 1.85 -2.76 -3.89
N GLY A 144 0.85 -1.88 -3.87
CA GLY A 144 -0.14 -1.75 -4.93
C GLY A 144 -1.36 -2.66 -4.78
N CYS A 145 -1.59 -3.28 -3.62
CA CYS A 145 -2.82 -4.04 -3.39
C CYS A 145 -4.05 -3.12 -3.20
N ILE A 146 -3.86 -1.82 -2.93
CA ILE A 146 -4.94 -0.82 -2.95
C ILE A 146 -5.18 -0.35 -4.40
N ASP A 147 -5.64 -1.26 -5.23
CA ASP A 147 -6.09 -1.04 -6.60
C ASP A 147 -7.62 -1.05 -6.63
N ASP A 148 -8.23 -0.29 -7.53
CA ASP A 148 -9.68 -0.12 -7.60
C ASP A 148 -10.45 -1.45 -7.73
N ARG A 149 -9.85 -2.45 -8.37
CA ARG A 149 -10.45 -3.78 -8.54
C ARG A 149 -10.57 -4.52 -7.22
N PHE A 150 -9.51 -4.47 -6.40
CA PHE A 150 -9.48 -5.12 -5.08
C PHE A 150 -10.31 -4.34 -4.06
N THR A 151 -10.20 -2.99 -4.04
CA THR A 151 -10.99 -2.15 -3.14
C THR A 151 -12.48 -2.26 -3.45
N GLY A 152 -12.85 -2.26 -4.73
CA GLY A 152 -14.25 -2.44 -5.14
C GLY A 152 -14.83 -3.81 -4.77
N PHE A 153 -14.00 -4.85 -4.57
CA PHE A 153 -14.43 -6.14 -4.02
C PHE A 153 -14.53 -6.08 -2.50
N ALA A 154 -13.50 -5.54 -1.84
CA ALA A 154 -13.44 -5.46 -0.37
C ALA A 154 -14.58 -4.61 0.26
N GLU A 155 -15.07 -3.59 -0.47
CA GLU A 155 -16.20 -2.78 -0.02
C GLU A 155 -17.56 -3.49 -0.12
N LYS A 156 -17.65 -4.56 -0.92
CA LYS A 156 -18.88 -5.32 -1.15
C LYS A 156 -18.96 -6.58 -0.31
N SER A 157 -17.86 -7.01 0.28
CA SER A 157 -17.76 -8.19 1.13
C SER A 157 -17.81 -7.85 2.61
#